data_a77d64c00319eaafcee73e47cf50f21a
#
_entry.id   a77d64c00319eaafcee73e47cf50f21a
#
_cell.length_a   1.000
_cell.length_b   1.000
_cell.length_c   1.000
_cell.angle_alpha   90.00
_cell.angle_beta   90.00
_cell.angle_gamma   90.00
#
_symmetry.space_group_name_H-M   'P 1'
#
loop_
_entity.id
_entity.type
_entity.pdbx_description
1 polymer ?
#
loop_
_entity_poly.entity_id
_entity_poly.type
_entity_poly.pdbx_seq_one_letter_code
_entity_poly.pdbx_strand_id
1 'polypeptide(L)' 'MPITLKRTLVKIGGSLRLTIPPEVAEILAVKEGDEVEFSATNGDVVIRKAKH' A
#
# COMPACT_ATOMS: atom_id res chain seq x y z
N MET A 1 14.57 2.51 11.32
CA MET A 1 13.52 2.38 12.34
C MET A 1 12.19 2.00 11.72
N PRO A 2 11.50 1.02 12.28
CA PRO A 2 10.17 0.70 11.77
C PRO A 2 9.19 1.81 12.12
N ILE A 3 8.28 2.07 11.21
CA ILE A 3 7.20 3.02 11.45
C ILE A 3 5.87 2.30 11.28
N THR A 4 4.90 2.75 12.06
CA THR A 4 3.54 2.23 11.98
C THR A 4 2.60 3.38 11.70
N LEU A 5 1.87 3.28 10.62
CA LEU A 5 0.88 4.28 10.23
C LEU A 5 -0.47 3.61 10.14
N LYS A 6 -1.49 4.30 10.62
CA LYS A 6 -2.85 3.80 10.57
C LYS A 6 -3.67 4.66 9.62
N ARG A 7 -4.49 4.01 8.82
CA ARG A 7 -5.41 4.71 7.92
C ARG A 7 -6.74 3.99 7.94
N THR A 8 -7.79 4.75 7.72
CA THR A 8 -9.14 4.22 7.73
C THR A 8 -9.52 3.76 6.34
N LEU A 9 -10.10 2.56 6.27
CA LEU A 9 -10.64 2.06 5.01
C LEU A 9 -11.93 2.78 4.68
N VAL A 10 -12.10 3.09 3.40
CA VAL A 10 -13.30 3.75 2.89
C VAL A 10 -13.90 2.85 1.81
N LYS A 11 -15.21 2.66 1.86
CA LYS A 11 -15.90 1.89 0.84
C LYS A 11 -16.44 2.83 -0.23
N ILE A 12 -16.04 2.61 -1.47
CA ILE A 12 -16.50 3.37 -2.62
C ILE A 12 -16.98 2.37 -3.66
N GLY A 13 -18.28 2.41 -3.99
CA GLY A 13 -18.87 1.39 -4.84
C GLY A 13 -18.76 0.03 -4.15
N GLY A 14 -18.27 -0.95 -4.83
CA GLY A 14 -18.05 -2.29 -4.26
C GLY A 14 -16.64 -2.51 -3.74
N SER A 15 -15.82 -1.46 -3.64
CA SER A 15 -14.40 -1.62 -3.27
C SER A 15 -14.07 -0.99 -1.94
N LEU A 16 -13.20 -1.65 -1.19
CA LEU A 16 -12.56 -1.03 -0.05
C LEU A 16 -11.32 -0.28 -0.52
N ARG A 17 -11.16 0.95 -0.09
CA ARG A 17 -10.04 1.79 -0.53
C ARG A 17 -9.24 2.31 0.64
N LEU A 18 -7.97 2.49 0.39
CA LEU A 18 -7.01 2.94 1.38
C LEU A 18 -6.05 3.93 0.72
N THR A 19 -5.89 5.08 1.36
CA THR A 19 -4.94 6.07 0.87
C THR A 19 -3.53 5.68 1.28
N ILE A 20 -2.62 5.68 0.33
CA ILE A 20 -1.20 5.45 0.61
C ILE A 20 -0.62 6.75 1.16
N PRO A 21 -0.15 6.78 2.42
CA PRO A 21 0.46 7.99 2.95
C PRO A 21 1.71 8.38 2.16
N PRO A 22 2.00 9.68 2.03
CA PRO A 22 3.18 10.10 1.29
C PRO A 22 4.48 9.48 1.80
N GLU A 23 4.60 9.29 3.10
CA GLU A 23 5.79 8.67 3.69
C GLU A 23 5.97 7.23 3.20
N VAL A 24 4.87 6.50 3.09
CA VAL A 24 4.92 5.11 2.60
C VAL A 24 5.25 5.09 1.11
N ALA A 25 4.69 6.03 0.34
CA ALA A 25 5.01 6.12 -1.08
C ALA A 25 6.49 6.38 -1.30
N GLU A 26 7.10 7.24 -0.47
CA GLU A 26 8.53 7.49 -0.54
C GLU A 26 9.36 6.25 -0.21
N ILE A 27 8.98 5.53 0.84
CA ILE A 27 9.68 4.30 1.23
C ILE A 27 9.61 3.27 0.13
N LEU A 28 8.44 3.14 -0.52
CA LEU A 28 8.26 2.21 -1.63
C LEU A 28 8.87 2.72 -2.94
N ALA A 29 9.19 4.01 -3.00
CA ALA A 29 9.69 4.67 -4.21
C ALA A 29 8.69 4.54 -5.37
N VAL A 30 7.41 4.76 -5.08
CA VAL A 30 6.35 4.67 -6.08
C VAL A 30 5.73 6.04 -6.35
N LYS A 31 5.19 6.18 -7.53
CA LYS A 31 4.52 7.39 -7.98
C LYS A 31 3.39 7.01 -8.91
N GLU A 32 2.64 8.01 -9.37
CA GLU A 32 1.53 7.79 -10.27
C GLU A 32 1.97 6.96 -11.48
N GLY A 33 1.20 5.96 -11.82
CA GLY A 33 1.46 5.07 -12.93
C GLY A 33 2.29 3.85 -12.58
N ASP A 34 2.94 3.84 -11.43
CA ASP A 34 3.70 2.68 -11.00
C ASP A 34 2.76 1.57 -10.52
N GLU A 35 3.23 0.34 -10.65
CA GLU A 35 2.50 -0.81 -10.15
C GLU A 35 3.06 -1.26 -8.82
N VAL A 36 2.17 -1.75 -7.96
CA VAL A 36 2.58 -2.37 -6.70
C VAL A 36 2.06 -3.80 -6.69
N GLU A 37 2.72 -4.63 -5.93
CA GLU A 37 2.28 -6.01 -5.75
C GLU A 37 2.00 -6.29 -4.28
N PHE A 38 1.02 -7.14 -4.05
CA PHE A 38 0.61 -7.54 -2.71
C PHE A 38 1.04 -8.99 -2.50
N SER A 39 1.74 -9.23 -1.40
CA SER A 39 2.19 -10.56 -1.02
C SER A 39 1.53 -10.93 0.28
N ALA A 40 0.70 -11.95 0.28
CA ALA A 40 -0.03 -12.36 1.49
C ALA A 40 0.60 -13.61 2.10
N THR A 41 0.81 -13.58 3.41
CA THR A 41 1.35 -14.71 4.15
C THR A 41 0.79 -14.72 5.56
N ASN A 42 0.10 -15.79 5.95
CA ASN A 42 -0.36 -16.02 7.32
C ASN A 42 -1.08 -14.83 7.95
N GLY A 43 -1.99 -14.24 7.20
CA GLY A 43 -2.79 -13.13 7.72
C GLY A 43 -2.16 -11.76 7.57
N ASP A 44 -0.94 -11.70 7.07
CA ASP A 44 -0.25 -10.44 6.78
C ASP A 44 -0.18 -10.22 5.28
N VAL A 45 -0.15 -8.94 4.89
CA VAL A 45 0.05 -8.57 3.50
C VAL A 45 1.18 -7.55 3.42
N VAL A 46 2.12 -7.81 2.55
CA VAL A 46 3.22 -6.89 2.27
C VAL A 46 3.00 -6.26 0.91
N ILE A 47 3.17 -4.95 0.84
CA ILE A 47 3.04 -4.21 -0.41
C ILE A 47 4.43 -3.79 -0.86
N ARG A 48 4.75 -4.04 -2.12
CA ARG A 48 6.04 -3.67 -2.70
C ARG A 48 5.84 -3.05 -4.05
N LYS A 49 6.81 -2.26 -4.48
CA LYS A 49 6.82 -1.80 -5.86
C LYS A 49 7.05 -3.00 -6.77
N ALA A 50 6.21 -3.16 -7.76
CA ALA A 50 6.35 -4.26 -8.71
C ALA A 50 7.59 -4.05 -9.56
N LYS A 51 8.27 -5.15 -9.88
CA LYS A 51 9.44 -5.13 -10.77
C LYS A 51 8.99 -5.40 -12.19
N HIS A 52 9.62 -4.71 -13.12
CA HIS A 52 9.37 -4.90 -14.55
C HIS A 52 10.62 -5.41 -15.23
#